data_c522026209e433a734b5f413ed51b455
#
_entry.id   c522026209e433a734b5f413ed51b455
#
_cell.length_a   1.000
_cell.length_b   1.000
_cell.length_c   1.000
_cell.angle_alpha   90.00
_cell.angle_beta   90.00
_cell.angle_gamma   90.00
#
_symmetry.space_group_name_H-M   'P 1'
#
loop_
_entity.id
_entity.type
_entity.pdbx_description
1 polymer ?
#
loop_
_entity_poly.entity_id
_entity_poly.type
_entity_poly.pdbx_seq_one_letter_code
_entity_poly.pdbx_strand_id
1 'polypeptide(L)'
;MRNQIVLITLIFIIGCSQDPSPYNDNLIYIDGYVISKETDEPYTGSFIRYFDNGQKESEGNITNGIRDGVWSYWDRKGQKSGEGRWIDNIKDGKWKFWYSNGNLQSEVTYVNNKSEGLLTHYHENGQKM
;
A
#
# COMPACT_ATOMS: atom_id res chain seq x y z
N MET A 1 3.18 22.39 47.62
CA MET A 1 3.11 21.62 46.31
C MET A 1 3.21 22.63 45.18
N ARG A 2 4.33 22.68 44.53
CA ARG A 2 4.61 23.63 43.45
C ARG A 2 4.26 22.95 42.14
N ASN A 3 3.22 23.43 41.46
CA ASN A 3 2.93 23.09 40.06
C ASN A 3 4.02 23.70 39.17
N GLN A 4 4.86 22.85 38.60
CA GLN A 4 5.76 23.23 37.52
C GLN A 4 4.94 23.21 36.22
N ILE A 5 4.63 24.40 35.74
CA ILE A 5 4.11 24.57 34.37
C ILE A 5 5.30 24.43 33.45
N VAL A 6 5.40 23.29 32.75
CA VAL A 6 6.38 23.13 31.69
C VAL A 6 5.87 23.90 30.48
N LEU A 7 6.45 25.04 30.23
CA LEU A 7 6.22 25.82 29.01
C LEU A 7 6.93 25.12 27.87
N ILE A 8 6.20 24.38 27.05
CA ILE A 8 6.73 23.81 25.81
C ILE A 8 6.78 24.97 24.81
N THR A 9 7.98 25.49 24.61
CA THR A 9 8.27 26.46 23.57
C THR A 9 8.16 25.77 22.22
N LEU A 10 7.09 26.04 21.49
CA LEU A 10 6.91 25.57 20.12
C LEU A 10 7.92 26.31 19.23
N ILE A 11 9.04 25.68 18.93
CA ILE A 11 9.97 26.19 17.91
C ILE A 11 9.36 25.84 16.54
N PHE A 12 8.74 26.81 15.89
CA PHE A 12 8.43 26.74 14.47
C PHE A 12 9.74 26.75 13.69
N ILE A 13 10.22 25.60 13.27
CA ILE A 13 11.23 25.52 12.23
C ILE A 13 10.49 25.59 10.89
N ILE A 14 10.46 26.78 10.33
CA ILE A 14 10.05 27.02 8.95
C ILE A 14 11.15 26.48 8.05
N GLY A 15 10.80 25.55 7.16
CA GLY A 15 11.58 25.23 5.98
C GLY A 15 12.47 23.99 6.08
N CYS A 16 11.86 22.83 6.07
CA CYS A 16 12.38 21.68 5.36
C CYS A 16 11.18 20.97 4.72
N SER A 17 11.14 20.99 3.40
CA SER A 17 10.31 20.05 2.66
C SER A 17 10.84 18.68 3.05
N GLN A 18 10.22 18.04 4.04
CA GLN A 18 10.46 16.65 4.28
C GLN A 18 9.91 15.95 3.04
N ASP A 19 10.82 15.37 2.25
CA ASP A 19 10.44 14.36 1.29
C ASP A 19 9.54 13.36 2.04
N PRO A 20 8.38 12.98 1.47
CA PRO A 20 7.49 12.06 2.16
C PRO A 20 8.31 10.82 2.48
N SER A 21 8.45 10.51 3.76
CA SER A 21 9.07 9.26 4.19
C SER A 21 8.43 8.11 3.38
N PRO A 22 9.23 7.21 2.79
CA PRO A 22 8.71 6.08 2.03
C PRO A 22 7.85 5.13 2.87
N TYR A 23 7.79 5.40 4.15
CA TYR A 23 6.97 4.71 5.12
C TYR A 23 6.13 5.73 5.88
N ASN A 24 4.89 5.38 6.19
CA ASN A 24 4.15 6.10 7.20
C ASN A 24 4.86 5.84 8.53
N ASP A 25 5.68 6.80 8.99
CA ASP A 25 6.55 6.68 10.17
C ASP A 25 5.79 6.32 11.44
N ASN A 26 4.48 6.52 11.45
CA ASN A 26 3.59 6.19 12.55
C ASN A 26 3.06 4.75 12.51
N LEU A 27 3.42 3.98 11.50
CA LEU A 27 2.98 2.59 11.35
C LEU A 27 4.16 1.63 11.41
N ILE A 28 3.92 0.45 11.99
CA ILE A 28 4.84 -0.69 11.97
C ILE A 28 4.13 -1.93 11.49
N TYR A 29 4.90 -2.89 10.97
CA TYR A 29 4.38 -4.17 10.51
C TYR A 29 4.87 -5.26 11.44
N ILE A 30 3.95 -5.92 12.16
CA ILE A 30 4.25 -6.97 13.14
C ILE A 30 3.33 -8.16 12.85
N ASP A 31 3.92 -9.34 12.63
CA ASP A 31 3.22 -10.62 12.45
C ASP A 31 2.06 -10.59 11.42
N GLY A 32 2.26 -9.82 10.33
CA GLY A 32 1.25 -9.70 9.28
C GLY A 32 0.23 -8.58 9.50
N TYR A 33 0.34 -7.83 10.59
CA TYR A 33 -0.55 -6.72 10.93
C TYR A 33 0.15 -5.37 10.84
N VAL A 34 -0.59 -4.36 10.39
CA VAL A 34 -0.19 -2.95 10.44
C VAL A 34 -0.67 -2.37 11.76
N ILE A 35 0.27 -1.93 12.59
CA ILE A 35 0.03 -1.40 13.94
C ILE A 35 0.36 0.10 13.95
N SER A 36 -0.46 0.89 14.62
CA SER A 36 -0.16 2.30 14.90
C SER A 36 0.84 2.41 16.04
N LYS A 37 1.97 3.07 15.82
CA LYS A 37 2.97 3.36 16.87
C LYS A 37 2.45 4.31 17.94
N GLU A 38 1.47 5.12 17.60
CA GLU A 38 0.90 6.11 18.53
C GLU A 38 -0.02 5.45 19.56
N THR A 39 -0.79 4.45 19.12
CA THR A 39 -1.79 3.80 19.98
C THR A 39 -1.42 2.38 20.40
N ASP A 40 -0.42 1.78 19.73
CA ASP A 40 -0.04 0.36 19.88
C ASP A 40 -1.19 -0.62 19.51
N GLU A 41 -2.14 -0.14 18.70
CA GLU A 41 -3.34 -0.87 18.28
C GLU A 41 -3.33 -1.15 16.78
N PRO A 42 -4.07 -2.16 16.30
CA PRO A 42 -4.24 -2.40 14.87
C PRO A 42 -4.79 -1.18 14.13
N TYR A 43 -4.08 -0.77 13.08
CA TYR A 43 -4.43 0.42 12.31
C TYR A 43 -5.68 0.19 11.46
N THR A 44 -6.52 1.21 11.37
CA THR A 44 -7.62 1.28 10.40
C THR A 44 -7.56 2.62 9.67
N GLY A 45 -7.50 2.58 8.35
CA GLY A 45 -7.44 3.79 7.53
C GLY A 45 -6.81 3.55 6.17
N SER A 46 -6.60 4.64 5.44
CA SER A 46 -5.88 4.61 4.16
C SER A 46 -4.41 4.32 4.38
N PHE A 47 -3.81 3.58 3.47
CA PHE A 47 -2.41 3.21 3.50
C PHE A 47 -1.77 3.51 2.15
N ILE A 48 -0.66 4.22 2.16
CA ILE A 48 0.16 4.48 0.98
C ILE A 48 1.60 4.15 1.34
N ARG A 49 2.27 3.42 0.46
CA ARG A 49 3.68 3.14 0.54
C ARG A 49 4.39 3.69 -0.69
N TYR A 50 5.58 4.21 -0.47
CA TYR A 50 6.42 4.77 -1.52
C TYR A 50 7.72 3.98 -1.65
N PHE A 51 8.28 3.96 -2.85
CA PHE A 51 9.65 3.56 -3.08
C PHE A 51 10.63 4.61 -2.54
N ASP A 52 11.90 4.23 -2.38
CA ASP A 52 13.00 5.12 -1.99
C ASP A 52 13.23 6.29 -2.96
N ASN A 53 12.79 6.17 -4.22
CA ASN A 53 12.83 7.24 -5.22
C ASN A 53 11.62 8.19 -5.16
N GLY A 54 10.75 8.07 -4.15
CA GLY A 54 9.56 8.90 -3.96
C GLY A 54 8.34 8.53 -4.80
N GLN A 55 8.46 7.56 -5.71
CA GLN A 55 7.31 7.04 -6.47
C GLN A 55 6.41 6.18 -5.57
N LYS A 56 5.09 6.28 -5.79
CA LYS A 56 4.14 5.41 -5.10
C LYS A 56 4.43 3.94 -5.44
N GLU A 57 4.47 3.08 -4.43
CA GLU A 57 4.63 1.63 -4.57
C GLU A 57 3.29 0.91 -4.49
N SER A 58 2.49 1.28 -3.49
CA SER A 58 1.17 0.67 -3.28
C SER A 58 0.23 1.60 -2.52
N GLU A 59 -1.07 1.42 -2.73
CA GLU A 59 -2.11 2.08 -1.94
C GLU A 59 -3.34 1.19 -1.79
N GLY A 60 -4.07 1.40 -0.69
CA GLY A 60 -5.31 0.71 -0.38
C GLY A 60 -5.78 1.06 1.03
N ASN A 61 -6.67 0.25 1.56
CA ASN A 61 -7.16 0.40 2.92
C ASN A 61 -6.68 -0.73 3.81
N ILE A 62 -6.43 -0.38 5.06
CA ILE A 62 -6.19 -1.30 6.17
C ILE A 62 -7.40 -1.23 7.09
N THR A 63 -7.92 -2.36 7.51
CA THR A 63 -8.98 -2.49 8.51
C THR A 63 -8.51 -3.43 9.60
N ASN A 64 -8.47 -2.96 10.84
CA ASN A 64 -7.97 -3.74 11.98
C ASN A 64 -6.59 -4.37 11.72
N GLY A 65 -5.68 -3.61 11.12
CA GLY A 65 -4.31 -4.02 10.84
C GLY A 65 -4.11 -4.85 9.57
N ILE A 66 -5.16 -5.23 8.84
CA ILE A 66 -5.06 -6.08 7.66
C ILE A 66 -5.60 -5.41 6.39
N ARG A 67 -5.09 -5.84 5.23
CA ARG A 67 -5.53 -5.30 3.95
C ARG A 67 -6.96 -5.73 3.67
N ASP A 68 -7.78 -4.75 3.29
CA ASP A 68 -9.18 -4.95 2.92
C ASP A 68 -9.58 -4.00 1.78
N GLY A 69 -10.37 -4.51 0.82
CA GLY A 69 -10.79 -3.74 -0.34
C GLY A 69 -9.79 -3.74 -1.51
N VAL A 70 -9.94 -2.78 -2.41
CA VAL A 70 -9.11 -2.68 -3.62
C VAL A 70 -7.76 -2.09 -3.29
N TRP A 71 -6.72 -2.74 -3.80
CA TRP A 71 -5.34 -2.29 -3.70
C TRP A 71 -4.74 -2.11 -5.08
N SER A 72 -3.97 -1.04 -5.25
CA SER A 72 -3.22 -0.71 -6.46
C SER A 72 -1.74 -0.70 -6.18
N TYR A 73 -0.95 -1.12 -7.16
CA TYR A 73 0.50 -1.24 -7.12
C TYR A 73 1.13 -0.56 -8.33
N TRP A 74 2.30 0.02 -8.15
CA TRP A 74 3.08 0.69 -9.20
C TRP A 74 4.51 0.18 -9.21
N ASP A 75 5.16 0.32 -10.35
CA ASP A 75 6.59 0.09 -10.47
C ASP A 75 7.42 1.36 -10.11
N ARG A 76 8.73 1.22 -10.06
CA ARG A 76 9.65 2.34 -9.72
C ARG A 76 9.63 3.49 -10.73
N LYS A 77 9.03 3.30 -11.91
CA LYS A 77 8.86 4.32 -12.95
C LYS A 77 7.52 5.05 -12.83
N GLY A 78 6.67 4.65 -11.87
CA GLY A 78 5.34 5.21 -11.66
C GLY A 78 4.26 4.60 -12.55
N GLN A 79 4.58 3.53 -13.29
CA GLN A 79 3.61 2.79 -14.09
C GLN A 79 2.83 1.82 -13.20
N LYS A 80 1.50 1.79 -13.33
CA LYS A 80 0.66 0.82 -12.62
C LYS A 80 1.08 -0.61 -13.01
N SER A 81 1.36 -1.44 -12.03
CA SER A 81 1.86 -2.81 -12.20
C SER A 81 0.87 -3.88 -11.74
N GLY A 82 -0.04 -3.53 -10.85
CA GLY A 82 -1.03 -4.47 -10.34
C GLY A 82 -2.25 -3.80 -9.73
N GLU A 83 -3.37 -4.50 -9.72
CA GLU A 83 -4.58 -4.10 -9.02
C GLU A 83 -5.45 -5.31 -8.72
N GLY A 84 -6.04 -5.33 -7.53
CA GLY A 84 -6.98 -6.37 -7.14
C GLY A 84 -7.53 -6.16 -5.76
N ARG A 85 -8.39 -7.06 -5.36
CA ARG A 85 -9.11 -7.00 -4.09
C ARG A 85 -8.49 -7.92 -3.06
N TRP A 86 -8.39 -7.40 -1.84
CA TRP A 86 -8.11 -8.16 -0.63
C TRP A 86 -9.37 -8.23 0.23
N ILE A 87 -9.62 -9.38 0.83
CA ILE A 87 -10.60 -9.60 1.89
C ILE A 87 -9.86 -10.27 3.03
N ASP A 88 -9.84 -9.63 4.20
CA ASP A 88 -9.14 -10.14 5.39
C ASP A 88 -7.68 -10.60 5.08
N ASN A 89 -6.94 -9.77 4.36
CA ASN A 89 -5.56 -10.03 3.94
C ASN A 89 -5.39 -11.22 2.97
N ILE A 90 -6.47 -11.65 2.34
CA ILE A 90 -6.52 -12.74 1.36
C ILE A 90 -6.90 -12.17 -0.01
N LYS A 91 -6.18 -12.56 -1.06
CA LYS A 91 -6.53 -12.19 -2.43
C LYS A 91 -7.85 -12.82 -2.83
N ASP A 92 -8.77 -12.00 -3.37
CA ASP A 92 -10.09 -12.43 -3.81
C ASP A 92 -10.50 -11.75 -5.11
N GLY A 93 -11.22 -12.49 -5.96
CA GLY A 93 -11.74 -11.98 -7.21
C GLY A 93 -10.68 -11.72 -8.28
N LYS A 94 -11.00 -10.84 -9.20
CA LYS A 94 -10.17 -10.59 -10.38
C LYS A 94 -9.01 -9.65 -10.03
N TRP A 95 -7.80 -10.11 -10.38
CA TRP A 95 -6.56 -9.34 -10.33
C TRP A 95 -6.05 -9.06 -11.72
N LYS A 96 -5.52 -7.85 -11.94
CA LYS A 96 -4.89 -7.41 -13.17
C LYS A 96 -3.45 -7.04 -12.92
N PHE A 97 -2.59 -7.39 -13.86
CA PHE A 97 -1.18 -7.03 -13.85
C PHE A 97 -0.81 -6.39 -15.19
N TRP A 98 0.08 -5.41 -15.15
CA TRP A 98 0.51 -4.67 -16.34
C TRP A 98 2.03 -4.71 -16.48
N TYR A 99 2.48 -4.67 -17.72
CA TYR A 99 3.87 -4.46 -18.06
C TYR A 99 4.28 -3.00 -17.79
N SER A 100 5.61 -2.75 -17.72
CA SER A 100 6.14 -1.38 -17.54
C SER A 100 5.84 -0.44 -18.72
N ASN A 101 5.47 -0.97 -19.89
CA ASN A 101 4.99 -0.19 -21.03
C ASN A 101 3.49 0.19 -20.95
N GLY A 102 2.79 -0.22 -19.89
CA GLY A 102 1.38 0.06 -19.63
C GLY A 102 0.39 -0.95 -20.24
N ASN A 103 0.86 -1.90 -21.04
CA ASN A 103 -0.01 -2.93 -21.61
C ASN A 103 -0.36 -3.99 -20.57
N LEU A 104 -1.58 -4.53 -20.65
CA LEU A 104 -2.03 -5.59 -19.77
C LEU A 104 -1.14 -6.83 -19.96
N GLN A 105 -0.62 -7.35 -18.84
CA GLN A 105 0.20 -8.55 -18.80
C GLN A 105 -0.64 -9.80 -18.55
N SER A 106 -1.48 -9.74 -17.53
CA SER A 106 -2.33 -10.87 -17.17
C SER A 106 -3.57 -10.47 -16.39
N GLU A 107 -4.58 -11.29 -16.48
CA GLU A 107 -5.74 -11.29 -15.59
C GLU A 107 -5.84 -12.65 -14.91
N VAL A 108 -5.97 -12.63 -13.59
CA VAL A 108 -6.03 -13.83 -12.74
C VAL A 108 -7.23 -13.71 -11.83
N THR A 109 -8.01 -14.77 -11.69
CA THR A 109 -9.04 -14.84 -10.65
C THR A 109 -8.52 -15.61 -9.44
N TYR A 110 -8.63 -15.00 -8.27
CA TYR A 110 -8.27 -15.62 -6.99
C TYR A 110 -9.52 -15.96 -6.20
N VAL A 111 -9.50 -17.13 -5.59
CA VAL A 111 -10.47 -17.59 -4.59
C VAL A 111 -9.68 -18.08 -3.39
N ASN A 112 -9.88 -17.46 -2.23
CA ASN A 112 -9.15 -17.78 -1.00
C ASN A 112 -7.62 -17.84 -1.21
N ASN A 113 -7.05 -16.81 -1.85
CA ASN A 113 -5.63 -16.66 -2.12
C ASN A 113 -5.04 -17.68 -3.12
N LYS A 114 -5.86 -18.53 -3.72
CA LYS A 114 -5.45 -19.47 -4.78
C LYS A 114 -5.91 -18.94 -6.13
N SER A 115 -5.03 -19.04 -7.12
CA SER A 115 -5.44 -18.74 -8.50
C SER A 115 -6.38 -19.84 -8.98
N GLU A 116 -7.63 -19.47 -9.21
CA GLU A 116 -8.65 -20.35 -9.78
C GLU A 116 -9.20 -19.77 -11.08
N GLY A 117 -9.49 -20.63 -12.04
CA GLY A 117 -10.11 -20.22 -13.30
C GLY A 117 -9.13 -19.81 -14.39
N LEU A 118 -9.65 -19.05 -15.34
CA LEU A 118 -8.94 -18.68 -16.55
C LEU A 118 -7.82 -17.68 -16.24
N LEU A 119 -6.58 -18.13 -16.28
CA LEU A 119 -5.41 -17.28 -16.33
C LEU A 119 -5.23 -16.80 -17.77
N THR A 120 -5.48 -15.53 -18.03
CA THR A 120 -5.26 -14.93 -19.34
C THR A 120 -3.93 -14.18 -19.33
N HIS A 121 -3.04 -14.52 -20.26
CA HIS A 121 -1.78 -13.81 -20.50
C HIS A 121 -1.84 -13.04 -21.83
N TYR A 122 -1.11 -11.94 -21.85
CA TYR A 122 -0.94 -11.09 -23.03
C TYR A 122 0.55 -10.86 -23.27
N HIS A 123 0.92 -10.71 -24.52
CA HIS A 123 2.27 -10.27 -24.89
C HIS A 123 2.48 -8.78 -24.58
N GLU A 124 3.72 -8.33 -24.52
CA GLU A 124 4.04 -6.90 -24.30
C GLU A 124 3.45 -5.98 -25.38
N ASN A 125 3.18 -6.49 -26.57
CA ASN A 125 2.49 -5.76 -27.64
C ASN A 125 0.96 -5.72 -27.49
N GLY A 126 0.41 -6.30 -26.40
CA GLY A 126 -1.01 -6.32 -26.08
C GLY A 126 -1.82 -7.44 -26.73
N GLN A 127 -1.21 -8.32 -27.52
CA GLN A 127 -1.88 -9.47 -28.10
C GLN A 127 -2.09 -10.56 -27.05
N LYS A 128 -3.28 -11.17 -27.05
CA LYS A 128 -3.59 -12.28 -26.18
C LYS A 128 -2.76 -13.51 -26.56
N MET A 129 -2.20 -14.16 -25.58
CA MET A 129 -1.51 -15.46 -25.72
C MET A 129 -2.48 -16.61 -25.89
#